data_b2e6a100f6ab91de59e67f35ef904400
#
_entry.id   b2e6a100f6ab91de59e67f35ef904400
#
_cell.length_a   1.000
_cell.length_b   1.000
_cell.length_c   1.000
_cell.angle_alpha   90.00
_cell.angle_beta   90.00
_cell.angle_gamma   90.00
#
_symmetry.space_group_name_H-M   'P 1'
#
loop_
_entity.id
_entity.type
_entity.pdbx_description
1 polymer ?
#
loop_
_entity_poly.entity_id
_entity_poly.type
_entity_poly.pdbx_seq_one_letter_code
_entity_poly.pdbx_strand_id
1 'polypeptide(L)'
;MLKRREDYTPPAFLVTAVDLNIDIHDLGSIVTTKLAIMPNVAAGGAEMLHLDGRGLELQSISVDGKPLADADYSHDESGVQIVGLTGACVVETIAKCHPESNTALEGLYLSGGMYCTQCEPEGFRRIGFYPDRPDVMSVFTVRLEAARAYPQLLSNGNLIETGYCGTDRHFAIWHD
;
A
#
# COMPACT_ATOMS: atom_id res chain seq x y z
N MET A 1 1.05 23.13 -10.32
CA MET A 1 2.40 23.47 -10.78
C MET A 1 2.72 22.61 -12.00
N LEU A 2 3.29 23.17 -13.07
CA LEU A 2 3.62 22.40 -14.27
C LEU A 2 4.89 21.58 -13.98
N LYS A 3 4.79 20.24 -13.99
CA LYS A 3 5.96 19.36 -13.85
C LYS A 3 6.70 19.33 -15.19
N ARG A 4 8.00 19.60 -15.21
CA ARG A 4 8.87 19.54 -16.39
C ARG A 4 9.82 18.35 -16.27
N ARG A 5 10.31 17.86 -17.42
CA ARG A 5 11.27 16.74 -17.44
C ARG A 5 12.57 17.08 -16.70
N GLU A 6 13.00 18.32 -16.75
CA GLU A 6 14.18 18.83 -16.05
C GLU A 6 14.05 18.85 -14.53
N ASP A 7 12.82 18.82 -14.00
CA ASP A 7 12.51 18.79 -12.57
C ASP A 7 12.49 17.34 -12.02
N TYR A 8 12.76 16.34 -12.89
CA TYR A 8 12.75 14.95 -12.46
C TYR A 8 13.87 14.66 -11.47
N THR A 9 13.49 14.07 -10.36
CA THR A 9 14.41 13.49 -9.37
C THR A 9 14.08 12.02 -9.15
N PRO A 10 15.06 11.12 -9.19
CA PRO A 10 14.81 9.70 -8.93
C PRO A 10 14.24 9.50 -7.52
N PRO A 11 13.46 8.43 -7.28
CA PRO A 11 12.94 8.12 -5.96
C PRO A 11 14.10 7.89 -4.98
N ALA A 12 13.95 8.38 -3.75
CA ALA A 12 14.95 8.28 -2.70
C ALA A 12 15.28 6.83 -2.31
N PHE A 13 14.27 5.97 -2.38
CA PHE A 13 14.36 4.53 -2.13
C PHE A 13 13.74 3.77 -3.30
N LEU A 14 14.31 2.61 -3.60
CA LEU A 14 13.71 1.62 -4.49
C LEU A 14 12.84 0.69 -3.66
N VAL A 15 11.66 0.36 -4.17
CA VAL A 15 10.80 -0.69 -3.62
C VAL A 15 10.93 -1.90 -4.54
N THR A 16 11.53 -2.98 -4.06
CA THR A 16 11.80 -4.17 -4.89
C THR A 16 10.66 -5.17 -4.87
N ALA A 17 9.95 -5.26 -3.75
CA ALA A 17 8.79 -6.13 -3.59
C ALA A 17 7.77 -5.51 -2.65
N VAL A 18 6.51 -5.86 -2.89
CA VAL A 18 5.35 -5.45 -2.09
C VAL A 18 4.53 -6.69 -1.76
N ASP A 19 4.36 -6.97 -0.46
CA ASP A 19 3.32 -7.88 0.00
C ASP A 19 2.15 -7.03 0.50
N LEU A 20 1.03 -7.11 -0.19
CA LEU A 20 -0.19 -6.37 0.09
C LEU A 20 -1.29 -7.33 0.55
N ASN A 21 -1.75 -7.18 1.77
CA ASN A 21 -2.91 -7.91 2.28
C ASN A 21 -4.07 -6.95 2.49
N ILE A 22 -5.18 -7.17 1.78
CA ILE A 22 -6.40 -6.38 1.88
C ILE A 22 -7.48 -7.27 2.49
N ASP A 23 -7.82 -7.01 3.73
CA ASP A 23 -8.88 -7.67 4.47
C ASP A 23 -10.16 -6.83 4.43
N ILE A 24 -11.08 -7.20 3.51
CA ILE A 24 -12.26 -6.44 3.16
C ILE A 24 -13.38 -6.71 4.18
N HIS A 25 -13.92 -5.64 4.76
CA HIS A 25 -15.05 -5.66 5.68
C HIS A 25 -16.07 -4.57 5.31
N ASP A 26 -17.31 -4.76 5.68
CA ASP A 26 -18.42 -3.83 5.35
C ASP A 26 -18.25 -2.43 5.97
N LEU A 27 -17.56 -2.33 7.10
CA LEU A 27 -17.32 -1.08 7.84
C LEU A 27 -15.81 -0.85 8.04
N GLY A 28 -15.15 -0.51 6.95
CA GLY A 28 -13.72 -0.24 6.92
C GLY A 28 -12.87 -1.50 6.76
N SER A 29 -12.01 -1.49 5.78
CA SER A 29 -11.11 -2.59 5.44
C SER A 29 -9.73 -2.36 6.05
N ILE A 30 -9.05 -3.45 6.41
CA ILE A 30 -7.68 -3.40 6.95
C ILE A 30 -6.71 -3.73 5.82
N VAL A 31 -5.72 -2.88 5.65
CA VAL A 31 -4.67 -3.06 4.65
C VAL A 31 -3.32 -3.15 5.34
N THR A 32 -2.66 -4.29 5.17
CA THR A 32 -1.27 -4.47 5.57
C THR A 32 -0.39 -4.37 4.34
N THR A 33 0.54 -3.43 4.33
CA THR A 33 1.51 -3.24 3.25
C THR A 33 2.91 -3.50 3.78
N LYS A 34 3.64 -4.46 3.19
CA LYS A 34 5.06 -4.70 3.47
C LYS A 34 5.87 -4.34 2.24
N LEU A 35 6.79 -3.42 2.41
CA LEU A 35 7.65 -2.90 1.35
C LEU A 35 9.07 -3.36 1.59
N ALA A 36 9.64 -4.19 0.72
CA ALA A 36 11.06 -4.45 0.69
C ALA A 36 11.74 -3.26 -0.01
N ILE A 37 12.44 -2.45 0.76
CA ILE A 37 13.07 -1.21 0.28
C ILE A 37 14.59 -1.25 0.36
N MET A 38 15.22 -0.43 -0.47
CA MET A 38 16.65 -0.15 -0.39
C MET A 38 16.93 1.30 -0.81
N PRO A 39 17.94 1.96 -0.23
CA PRO A 39 18.35 3.30 -0.66
C PRO A 39 18.71 3.32 -2.14
N ASN A 40 18.23 4.33 -2.87
CA ASN A 40 18.56 4.50 -4.27
C ASN A 40 19.84 5.30 -4.43
N VAL A 41 20.91 4.64 -4.83
CA VAL A 41 22.22 5.26 -5.06
C VAL A 41 22.17 6.39 -6.08
N ALA A 42 21.29 6.28 -7.09
CA ALA A 42 21.11 7.30 -8.12
C ALA A 42 20.48 8.61 -7.57
N ALA A 43 19.83 8.55 -6.41
CA ALA A 43 19.28 9.73 -5.73
C ALA A 43 20.28 10.47 -4.83
N GLY A 44 21.55 10.03 -4.79
CA GLY A 44 22.61 10.69 -4.01
C GLY A 44 22.57 10.42 -2.51
N GLY A 45 21.83 9.42 -2.06
CA GLY A 45 21.62 9.08 -0.64
C GLY A 45 20.38 9.80 -0.09
N ALA A 46 19.50 9.05 0.53
CA ALA A 46 18.29 9.59 1.12
C ALA A 46 18.28 9.32 2.62
N GLU A 47 17.98 10.34 3.37
CA GLU A 47 17.84 10.26 4.83
C GLU A 47 16.38 9.99 5.24
N MET A 48 15.44 10.13 4.32
CA MET A 48 14.01 10.06 4.60
C MET A 48 13.25 9.30 3.51
N LEU A 49 12.47 8.31 3.92
CA LEU A 49 11.49 7.63 3.09
C LEU A 49 10.14 8.33 3.24
N HIS A 50 9.54 8.74 2.13
CA HIS A 50 8.16 9.21 2.08
C HIS A 50 7.26 8.13 1.47
N LEU A 51 6.19 7.80 2.18
CA LEU A 51 5.12 6.93 1.72
C LEU A 51 3.85 7.77 1.59
N ASP A 52 3.36 7.94 0.38
CA ASP A 52 2.09 8.61 0.15
C ASP A 52 0.94 7.82 0.81
N GLY A 53 0.01 8.54 1.44
CA GLY A 53 -1.19 7.97 2.05
C GLY A 53 -2.29 9.01 2.12
N ARG A 54 -3.51 8.66 1.73
CA ARG A 54 -4.63 9.61 1.72
C ARG A 54 -5.93 8.96 2.17
N GLY A 55 -6.51 9.50 3.23
CA GLY A 55 -7.74 8.95 3.81
C GLY A 55 -7.53 7.56 4.44
N LEU A 56 -6.31 7.31 4.92
CA LEU A 56 -5.92 6.10 5.63
C LEU A 56 -5.74 6.40 7.11
N GLU A 57 -6.26 5.53 7.96
CA GLU A 57 -6.01 5.56 9.40
C GLU A 57 -4.83 4.64 9.72
N LEU A 58 -3.64 5.20 9.96
CA LEU A 58 -2.48 4.42 10.36
C LEU A 58 -2.71 3.75 11.71
N GLN A 59 -2.64 2.41 11.75
CA GLN A 59 -2.81 1.62 12.97
C GLN A 59 -1.46 1.24 13.59
N SER A 60 -0.50 0.88 12.73
CA SER A 60 0.85 0.56 13.16
C SER A 60 1.86 0.74 12.04
N ILE A 61 3.12 0.94 12.44
CA ILE A 61 4.26 1.00 11.54
C ILE A 61 5.46 0.30 12.18
N SER A 62 6.18 -0.48 11.39
CA SER A 62 7.38 -1.18 11.84
C SER A 62 8.45 -1.27 10.75
N VAL A 63 9.70 -1.46 11.16
CA VAL A 63 10.84 -1.73 10.28
C VAL A 63 11.50 -3.02 10.75
N ASP A 64 11.66 -3.99 9.84
CA ASP A 64 12.17 -5.34 10.12
C ASP A 64 11.47 -6.01 11.32
N GLY A 65 10.16 -5.83 11.41
CA GLY A 65 9.30 -6.36 12.46
C GLY A 65 9.42 -5.65 13.82
N LYS A 66 10.18 -4.56 13.91
CA LYS A 66 10.29 -3.75 15.13
C LYS A 66 9.41 -2.49 15.00
N PRO A 67 8.46 -2.26 15.90
CA PRO A 67 7.67 -1.03 15.91
C PRO A 67 8.58 0.21 15.95
N LEU A 68 8.25 1.22 15.15
CA LEU A 68 8.93 2.51 15.20
C LEU A 68 8.45 3.32 16.41
N ALA A 69 9.36 4.07 17.02
CA ALA A 69 8.99 5.06 18.02
C ALA A 69 8.46 6.34 17.33
N ASP A 70 7.65 7.12 18.05
CA ASP A 70 7.05 8.37 17.54
C ASP A 70 8.09 9.39 17.05
N ALA A 71 9.34 9.30 17.51
CA ALA A 71 10.43 10.16 17.07
C ALA A 71 11.03 9.75 15.71
N ASP A 72 10.80 8.52 15.25
CA ASP A 72 11.43 7.95 14.05
C ASP A 72 10.57 8.14 12.80
N TYR A 73 9.33 8.56 12.96
CA TYR A 73 8.44 8.87 11.85
C TYR A 73 7.50 10.04 12.15
N SER A 74 6.93 10.61 11.11
CA SER A 74 5.79 11.53 11.19
C SER A 74 4.68 11.07 10.25
N HIS A 75 3.44 11.37 10.62
CA HIS A 75 2.26 11.03 9.84
C HIS A 75 1.32 12.23 9.76
N ASP A 76 0.86 12.54 8.54
CA ASP A 76 -0.13 13.58 8.27
C ASP A 76 -1.10 13.15 7.16
N GLU A 77 -1.92 14.07 6.66
CA GLU A 77 -2.90 13.81 5.59
C GLU A 77 -2.27 13.44 4.24
N SER A 78 -0.96 13.68 4.06
CA SER A 78 -0.23 13.38 2.82
C SER A 78 0.45 12.00 2.86
N GLY A 79 0.64 11.43 4.05
CA GLY A 79 1.26 10.13 4.23
C GLY A 79 2.17 10.02 5.44
N VAL A 80 3.15 9.14 5.35
CA VAL A 80 4.13 8.84 6.40
C VAL A 80 5.53 9.18 5.92
N GLN A 81 6.32 9.81 6.79
CA GLN A 81 7.74 10.07 6.58
C GLN A 81 8.53 9.33 7.64
N ILE A 82 9.48 8.50 7.22
CA ILE A 82 10.36 7.71 8.10
C ILE A 82 11.79 8.21 7.93
N VAL A 83 12.48 8.46 9.04
CA VAL A 83 13.87 8.93 9.04
C VAL A 83 14.82 7.85 9.49
N GLY A 84 16.11 8.02 9.16
CA GLY A 84 17.19 7.16 9.67
C GLY A 84 17.31 5.78 9.01
N LEU A 85 16.65 5.54 7.87
CA LEU A 85 16.81 4.30 7.11
C LEU A 85 18.11 4.35 6.30
N THR A 86 19.09 3.54 6.67
CA THR A 86 20.45 3.57 6.08
C THR A 86 20.77 2.39 5.18
N GLY A 87 19.92 1.38 5.13
CA GLY A 87 20.14 0.14 4.37
C GLY A 87 18.86 -0.46 3.82
N ALA A 88 19.01 -1.62 3.20
CA ALA A 88 17.84 -2.42 2.79
C ALA A 88 17.12 -2.93 4.03
N CYS A 89 15.79 -2.80 4.03
CA CYS A 89 14.92 -3.24 5.14
C CYS A 89 13.50 -3.50 4.63
N VAL A 90 12.66 -4.02 5.50
CA VAL A 90 11.22 -4.20 5.26
C VAL A 90 10.44 -3.20 6.11
N VAL A 91 9.71 -2.31 5.46
CA VAL A 91 8.76 -1.41 6.14
C VAL A 91 7.37 -2.04 6.08
N GLU A 92 6.75 -2.23 7.23
CA GLU A 92 5.37 -2.70 7.32
C GLU A 92 4.48 -1.59 7.88
N THR A 93 3.36 -1.33 7.21
CA THR A 93 2.29 -0.48 7.71
C THR A 93 0.99 -1.26 7.78
N ILE A 94 0.22 -1.05 8.84
CA ILE A 94 -1.18 -1.51 8.94
C ILE A 94 -2.04 -0.26 8.98
N ALA A 95 -2.99 -0.18 8.05
CA ALA A 95 -3.90 0.95 7.95
C ALA A 95 -5.34 0.47 7.81
N LYS A 96 -6.28 1.30 8.24
CA LYS A 96 -7.70 1.15 7.95
C LYS A 96 -8.10 2.14 6.87
N CYS A 97 -8.81 1.65 5.86
CA CYS A 97 -9.46 2.48 4.84
C CYS A 97 -10.97 2.25 4.85
N HIS A 98 -11.72 3.17 4.26
CA HIS A 98 -13.19 3.19 4.28
C HIS A 98 -13.76 3.19 2.85
N PRO A 99 -13.71 2.04 2.13
CA PRO A 99 -14.23 1.95 0.76
C PRO A 99 -15.73 2.27 0.67
N GLU A 100 -16.50 1.95 1.71
CA GLU A 100 -17.94 2.19 1.79
C GLU A 100 -18.32 3.68 1.78
N SER A 101 -17.40 4.55 2.21
CA SER A 101 -17.60 6.01 2.23
C SER A 101 -16.74 6.76 1.21
N ASN A 102 -15.92 6.04 0.43
CA ASN A 102 -15.04 6.63 -0.56
C ASN A 102 -15.82 7.08 -1.81
N THR A 103 -16.12 8.38 -1.88
CA THR A 103 -16.81 9.02 -3.02
C THR A 103 -15.86 9.59 -4.07
N ALA A 104 -14.54 9.57 -3.82
CA ALA A 104 -13.54 10.06 -4.77
C ALA A 104 -13.39 9.13 -5.97
N LEU A 105 -13.79 7.87 -5.86
CA LEU A 105 -13.63 6.82 -6.86
C LEU A 105 -12.16 6.61 -7.25
N GLU A 106 -11.26 6.81 -6.29
CA GLU A 106 -9.82 6.60 -6.37
C GLU A 106 -9.41 5.61 -5.27
N GLY A 107 -8.41 4.76 -5.55
CA GLY A 107 -8.01 3.69 -4.64
C GLY A 107 -9.09 2.61 -4.52
N LEU A 108 -9.34 2.11 -3.32
CA LEU A 108 -10.37 1.11 -3.04
C LEU A 108 -11.70 1.80 -2.69
N TYR A 109 -12.78 1.44 -3.38
CA TYR A 109 -14.12 1.98 -3.16
C TYR A 109 -15.22 0.95 -3.40
N LEU A 110 -16.41 1.21 -2.89
CA LEU A 110 -17.61 0.38 -3.10
C LEU A 110 -18.50 1.02 -4.15
N SER A 111 -18.83 0.30 -5.21
CA SER A 111 -19.74 0.75 -6.27
C SER A 111 -20.74 -0.34 -6.64
N GLY A 112 -22.05 -0.07 -6.52
CA GLY A 112 -23.10 -1.02 -6.88
C GLY A 112 -23.04 -2.35 -6.12
N GLY A 113 -22.50 -2.37 -4.89
CA GLY A 113 -22.29 -3.58 -4.09
C GLY A 113 -21.03 -4.37 -4.42
N MET A 114 -20.16 -3.84 -5.28
CA MET A 114 -18.89 -4.44 -5.65
C MET A 114 -17.73 -3.56 -5.19
N TYR A 115 -16.71 -4.14 -4.55
CA TYR A 115 -15.47 -3.46 -4.25
C TYR A 115 -14.61 -3.36 -5.51
N CYS A 116 -14.16 -2.15 -5.82
CA CYS A 116 -13.37 -1.84 -7.01
C CYS A 116 -12.14 -1.04 -6.62
N THR A 117 -11.10 -1.11 -7.46
CA THR A 117 -9.92 -0.26 -7.33
C THR A 117 -9.74 0.59 -8.59
N GLN A 118 -9.28 1.84 -8.38
CA GLN A 118 -8.81 2.74 -9.43
C GLN A 118 -7.53 3.42 -8.95
N CYS A 119 -6.40 3.14 -9.61
CA CYS A 119 -5.08 3.61 -9.16
C CYS A 119 -4.43 4.61 -10.10
N GLU A 120 -4.95 4.86 -11.27
CA GLU A 120 -4.39 5.75 -12.30
C GLU A 120 -5.09 7.11 -12.37
N PRO A 121 -4.31 8.21 -12.30
CA PRO A 121 -3.01 8.30 -11.65
C PRO A 121 -3.11 8.67 -10.18
N GLU A 122 -2.17 8.16 -9.39
CA GLU A 122 -2.00 8.52 -7.97
C GLU A 122 -3.14 8.06 -7.06
N GLY A 123 -3.76 6.89 -7.35
CA GLY A 123 -4.85 6.31 -6.55
C GLY A 123 -4.41 5.25 -5.53
N PHE A 124 -3.23 4.63 -5.69
CA PHE A 124 -2.76 3.57 -4.79
C PHE A 124 -2.59 4.06 -3.34
N ARG A 125 -2.23 5.34 -3.15
CA ARG A 125 -2.13 6.01 -1.85
C ARG A 125 -3.42 6.02 -1.02
N ARG A 126 -4.56 5.64 -1.61
CA ARG A 126 -5.84 5.46 -0.92
C ARG A 126 -6.15 4.00 -0.57
N ILE A 127 -5.24 3.08 -0.93
CA ILE A 127 -5.32 1.66 -0.57
C ILE A 127 -4.36 1.37 0.58
N GLY A 128 -3.09 1.74 0.42
CA GLY A 128 -2.03 1.52 1.40
C GLY A 128 -0.94 2.57 1.28
N PHE A 129 -0.08 2.66 2.28
CA PHE A 129 1.05 3.57 2.26
C PHE A 129 2.12 3.05 1.29
N TYR A 130 2.47 3.87 0.28
CA TYR A 130 3.37 3.50 -0.80
C TYR A 130 4.01 4.75 -1.43
N PRO A 131 5.22 4.69 -2.00
CA PRO A 131 5.73 5.76 -2.85
C PRO A 131 4.96 5.76 -4.17
N ASP A 132 3.80 6.42 -4.21
CA ASP A 132 2.81 6.37 -5.29
C ASP A 132 3.24 7.21 -6.49
N ARG A 133 4.26 6.71 -7.20
CA ARG A 133 4.93 7.31 -8.35
C ARG A 133 5.01 6.29 -9.50
N PRO A 134 4.86 6.72 -10.76
CA PRO A 134 4.90 5.82 -11.92
C PRO A 134 6.28 5.22 -12.19
N ASP A 135 7.34 5.78 -11.62
CA ASP A 135 8.72 5.30 -11.74
C ASP A 135 9.16 4.38 -10.58
N VAL A 136 8.28 4.10 -9.62
CA VAL A 136 8.49 3.10 -8.57
C VAL A 136 7.76 1.83 -8.99
N MET A 137 8.51 0.91 -9.59
CA MET A 137 8.01 -0.39 -10.05
C MET A 137 8.49 -1.49 -9.12
N SER A 138 7.59 -2.41 -8.77
CA SER A 138 7.84 -3.46 -7.78
C SER A 138 7.18 -4.76 -8.23
N VAL A 139 7.65 -5.87 -7.71
CA VAL A 139 6.95 -7.16 -7.78
C VAL A 139 5.90 -7.20 -6.67
N PHE A 140 4.67 -7.51 -7.02
CA PHE A 140 3.56 -7.52 -6.08
C PHE A 140 3.11 -8.95 -5.75
N THR A 141 2.91 -9.22 -4.47
CA THR A 141 2.10 -10.34 -3.99
C THR A 141 0.89 -9.76 -3.27
N VAL A 142 -0.29 -10.01 -3.80
CA VAL A 142 -1.54 -9.44 -3.30
C VAL A 142 -2.42 -10.54 -2.74
N ARG A 143 -2.71 -10.48 -1.44
CA ARG A 143 -3.70 -11.32 -0.78
C ARG A 143 -4.98 -10.51 -0.54
N LEU A 144 -6.06 -10.97 -1.14
CA LEU A 144 -7.40 -10.43 -0.90
C LEU A 144 -8.16 -11.41 -0.01
N GLU A 145 -8.80 -10.88 1.03
CA GLU A 145 -9.69 -11.64 1.89
C GLU A 145 -11.04 -10.93 2.04
N ALA A 146 -12.14 -11.66 1.89
CA ALA A 146 -13.48 -11.11 2.03
C ALA A 146 -14.50 -12.16 2.49
N ALA A 147 -15.69 -11.70 2.84
CA ALA A 147 -16.84 -12.57 3.08
C ALA A 147 -17.17 -13.39 1.81
N ARG A 148 -17.66 -14.61 1.98
CA ARG A 148 -18.08 -15.50 0.86
C ARG A 148 -19.21 -14.93 0.01
N ALA A 149 -19.90 -13.89 0.50
CA ALA A 149 -20.86 -13.13 -0.29
C ALA A 149 -20.22 -12.43 -1.51
N TYR A 150 -18.90 -12.20 -1.48
CA TYR A 150 -18.10 -11.70 -2.60
C TYR A 150 -17.36 -12.87 -3.25
N PRO A 151 -17.96 -13.63 -4.16
CA PRO A 151 -17.44 -14.93 -4.61
C PRO A 151 -16.17 -14.83 -5.48
N GLN A 152 -15.87 -13.66 -6.02
CA GLN A 152 -14.72 -13.42 -6.89
C GLN A 152 -13.79 -12.39 -6.25
N LEU A 153 -12.53 -12.80 -6.03
CA LEU A 153 -11.45 -11.94 -5.54
C LEU A 153 -10.38 -11.84 -6.62
N LEU A 154 -10.36 -10.73 -7.34
CA LEU A 154 -9.50 -10.53 -8.51
C LEU A 154 -8.44 -9.45 -8.24
N SER A 155 -7.23 -9.68 -8.70
CA SER A 155 -6.14 -8.71 -8.72
C SER A 155 -5.35 -8.85 -10.03
N ASN A 156 -4.31 -8.02 -10.20
CA ASN A 156 -3.37 -8.11 -11.31
C ASN A 156 -2.51 -9.38 -11.17
N GLY A 157 -1.89 -9.78 -12.29
CA GLY A 157 -0.96 -10.92 -12.32
C GLY A 157 -1.64 -12.28 -12.37
N ASN A 158 -0.99 -13.28 -11.82
CA ASN A 158 -1.42 -14.67 -11.86
C ASN A 158 -1.95 -15.12 -10.50
N LEU A 159 -3.06 -15.83 -10.52
CA LEU A 159 -3.60 -16.47 -9.31
C LEU A 159 -2.66 -17.59 -8.84
N ILE A 160 -2.19 -17.51 -7.60
CA ILE A 160 -1.29 -18.49 -7.00
C ILE A 160 -2.04 -19.44 -6.08
N GLU A 161 -2.92 -18.91 -5.25
CA GLU A 161 -3.58 -19.68 -4.19
C GLU A 161 -4.97 -19.14 -3.91
N THR A 162 -5.88 -20.02 -3.52
CA THR A 162 -7.20 -19.69 -2.97
C THR A 162 -7.49 -20.58 -1.78
N GLY A 163 -8.28 -20.10 -0.85
CA GLY A 163 -8.67 -20.89 0.31
C GLY A 163 -9.75 -20.26 1.15
N TYR A 164 -10.07 -20.91 2.25
CA TYR A 164 -11.08 -20.46 3.21
C TYR A 164 -10.43 -20.00 4.51
N CYS A 165 -10.97 -18.92 5.09
CA CYS A 165 -10.60 -18.39 6.39
C CYS A 165 -11.81 -18.52 7.32
N GLY A 166 -11.78 -19.52 8.22
CA GLY A 166 -12.95 -19.83 9.06
C GLY A 166 -14.16 -20.28 8.24
N THR A 167 -15.36 -19.98 8.73
CA THR A 167 -16.63 -20.45 8.15
C THR A 167 -17.16 -19.56 7.02
N ASP A 168 -16.97 -18.26 7.13
CA ASP A 168 -17.70 -17.26 6.33
C ASP A 168 -16.82 -16.41 5.42
N ARG A 169 -15.52 -16.62 5.43
CA ARG A 169 -14.56 -15.84 4.66
C ARG A 169 -13.72 -16.73 3.75
N HIS A 170 -13.15 -16.13 2.73
CA HIS A 170 -12.22 -16.79 1.81
C HIS A 170 -11.16 -15.80 1.33
N PHE A 171 -10.10 -16.32 0.72
CA PHE A 171 -9.01 -15.52 0.19
C PHE A 171 -8.55 -15.97 -1.19
N ALA A 172 -7.90 -15.08 -1.88
CA ALA A 172 -7.13 -15.33 -3.09
C ALA A 172 -5.78 -14.61 -3.01
N ILE A 173 -4.71 -15.26 -3.48
CA ILE A 173 -3.36 -14.70 -3.57
C ILE A 173 -2.96 -14.61 -5.04
N TRP A 174 -2.48 -13.43 -5.42
CA TRP A 174 -2.06 -13.08 -6.78
C TRP A 174 -0.61 -12.64 -6.78
N HIS A 175 0.10 -12.87 -7.87
CA HIS A 175 1.49 -12.45 -8.05
C HIS A 175 1.69 -11.80 -9.41
N ASP A 176 2.26 -10.57 -9.42
CA ASP A 176 2.45 -9.72 -10.60
C ASP A 176 3.88 -9.16 -10.63
#